data_86c05bc27a2f7e933d4cfa0332bd993a
#
_entry.id   86c05bc27a2f7e933d4cfa0332bd993a
#
_cell.length_a   1.000
_cell.length_b   1.000
_cell.length_c   1.000
_cell.angle_alpha   90.00
_cell.angle_beta   90.00
_cell.angle_gamma   90.00
#
_symmetry.space_group_name_H-M   'P 1'
#
loop_
_entity.id
_entity.type
_entity.pdbx_description
1 polymer ?
#
loop_
_entity_poly.entity_id
_entity_poly.type
_entity_poly.pdbx_seq_one_letter_code
_entity_poly.pdbx_strand_id
1 'polypeptide(L)'
;MKSVLRRVLIPIVAVVAGLLPGVVMVEQASALTKLSQAQAESLFRAVGITWSSSGGCTNRNISTCTSFAQINDTTVYGARTLKTASGCAINITGGTETGHASGTYSHWNGYKIDISKYTCVGNYIHTYFTRIANRGDGYPQWRSGSGNIYADEGSHWDITYYNCGGC
;
A
#
# COMPACT_ATOMS: atom_id res chain seq x y z
N MET A 1 19.78 -2.35 -89.86
CA MET A 1 19.92 -2.82 -88.45
C MET A 1 19.06 -1.89 -87.59
N LYS A 2 17.87 -2.36 -87.12
CA LYS A 2 16.91 -1.57 -86.31
C LYS A 2 17.11 -1.93 -84.84
N SER A 3 17.56 -0.95 -84.04
CA SER A 3 17.70 -1.10 -82.59
C SER A 3 16.34 -0.86 -81.93
N VAL A 4 15.82 -1.86 -81.18
CA VAL A 4 14.58 -1.76 -80.40
C VAL A 4 14.95 -1.41 -78.98
N LEU A 5 14.66 -0.15 -78.55
CA LEU A 5 14.81 0.26 -77.18
C LEU A 5 13.63 -0.27 -76.35
N ARG A 6 13.91 -1.24 -75.46
CA ARG A 6 12.91 -1.71 -74.46
C ARG A 6 12.90 -0.71 -73.28
N ARG A 7 11.75 -0.04 -73.13
CA ARG A 7 11.48 0.75 -71.93
C ARG A 7 11.08 -0.18 -70.77
N VAL A 8 11.89 -0.20 -69.70
CA VAL A 8 11.56 -0.88 -68.46
C VAL A 8 10.70 0.04 -67.65
N LEU A 9 9.43 -0.31 -67.44
CA LEU A 9 8.52 0.37 -66.51
C LEU A 9 8.80 -0.16 -65.08
N ILE A 10 9.30 0.71 -64.21
CA ILE A 10 9.46 0.40 -62.78
C ILE A 10 8.15 0.78 -62.06
N PRO A 11 7.50 -0.16 -61.38
CA PRO A 11 6.31 0.20 -60.61
C PRO A 11 6.73 0.96 -59.35
N ILE A 12 6.14 2.15 -59.16
CA ILE A 12 6.26 2.92 -57.94
C ILE A 12 5.34 2.25 -56.90
N VAL A 13 5.95 1.60 -55.89
CA VAL A 13 5.24 1.10 -54.72
C VAL A 13 5.02 2.28 -53.79
N ALA A 14 3.79 2.76 -53.69
CA ALA A 14 3.41 3.73 -52.70
C ALA A 14 3.34 3.04 -51.32
N VAL A 15 4.28 3.35 -50.45
CA VAL A 15 4.22 2.94 -49.03
C VAL A 15 3.21 3.87 -48.31
N VAL A 16 2.02 3.34 -48.08
CA VAL A 16 1.04 4.00 -47.18
C VAL A 16 1.51 3.77 -45.76
N ALA A 17 2.11 4.77 -45.14
CA ALA A 17 2.40 4.79 -43.73
C ALA A 17 1.06 4.89 -42.96
N GLY A 18 0.52 3.75 -42.53
CA GLY A 18 -0.62 3.69 -41.64
C GLY A 18 -0.24 4.22 -40.27
N LEU A 19 -0.77 5.37 -39.89
CA LEU A 19 -0.80 5.85 -38.51
C LEU A 19 -1.68 4.89 -37.70
N LEU A 20 -1.06 4.00 -36.93
CA LEU A 20 -1.77 3.24 -35.93
C LEU A 20 -2.19 4.22 -34.82
N PRO A 21 -3.49 4.27 -34.44
CA PRO A 21 -3.89 5.04 -33.26
C PRO A 21 -3.20 4.46 -32.05
N GLY A 22 -2.39 5.26 -31.36
CA GLY A 22 -1.77 4.88 -30.11
C GLY A 22 -2.85 4.54 -29.10
N VAL A 23 -2.87 3.28 -28.66
CA VAL A 23 -3.71 2.85 -27.53
C VAL A 23 -3.15 3.53 -26.29
N VAL A 24 -3.80 4.61 -25.86
CA VAL A 24 -3.52 5.22 -24.55
C VAL A 24 -4.09 4.24 -23.52
N MET A 25 -3.22 3.47 -22.90
CA MET A 25 -3.58 2.70 -21.70
C MET A 25 -3.84 3.71 -20.60
N VAL A 26 -5.11 4.02 -20.35
CA VAL A 26 -5.53 4.73 -19.15
C VAL A 26 -5.38 3.73 -18.02
N GLU A 27 -4.34 3.90 -17.21
CA GLU A 27 -4.16 3.16 -15.97
C GLU A 27 -5.33 3.53 -15.05
N GLN A 28 -6.31 2.64 -14.95
CA GLN A 28 -7.46 2.81 -14.06
C GLN A 28 -6.93 2.72 -12.63
N ALA A 29 -6.89 3.85 -11.93
CA ALA A 29 -6.65 3.86 -10.48
C ALA A 29 -7.66 2.89 -9.84
N SER A 30 -7.16 1.78 -9.29
CA SER A 30 -8.02 0.80 -8.61
C SER A 30 -8.69 1.50 -7.43
N ALA A 31 -10.01 1.49 -7.39
CA ALA A 31 -10.75 2.04 -6.26
C ALA A 31 -10.40 1.21 -5.01
N LEU A 32 -10.19 1.87 -3.87
CA LEU A 32 -9.93 1.23 -2.59
C LEU A 32 -11.07 0.27 -2.23
N THR A 33 -10.73 -0.97 -1.94
CA THR A 33 -11.68 -1.99 -1.50
C THR A 33 -11.70 -2.06 0.04
N LYS A 34 -12.88 -1.91 0.63
CA LYS A 34 -13.07 -2.11 2.07
C LYS A 34 -13.22 -3.59 2.37
N LEU A 35 -12.38 -4.10 3.27
CA LEU A 35 -12.43 -5.49 3.69
C LEU A 35 -13.28 -5.65 4.95
N SER A 36 -13.90 -6.81 5.07
CA SER A 36 -14.51 -7.25 6.33
C SER A 36 -13.43 -7.71 7.33
N GLN A 37 -13.81 -7.82 8.60
CA GLN A 37 -12.95 -8.39 9.65
C GLN A 37 -12.35 -9.74 9.22
N ALA A 38 -13.17 -10.66 8.80
CA ALA A 38 -12.74 -12.02 8.45
C ALA A 38 -11.80 -12.06 7.22
N GLN A 39 -12.03 -11.21 6.22
CA GLN A 39 -11.16 -11.11 5.04
C GLN A 39 -9.77 -10.60 5.44
N ALA A 40 -9.69 -9.53 6.23
CA ALA A 40 -8.43 -8.98 6.68
C ALA A 40 -7.67 -9.97 7.58
N GLU A 41 -8.35 -10.61 8.53
CA GLU A 41 -7.75 -11.66 9.39
C GLU A 41 -7.15 -12.80 8.56
N SER A 42 -7.87 -13.29 7.56
CA SER A 42 -7.39 -14.36 6.68
C SER A 42 -6.10 -13.95 5.97
N LEU A 43 -6.07 -12.72 5.43
CA LEU A 43 -4.89 -12.17 4.74
C LEU A 43 -3.69 -11.97 5.67
N PHE A 44 -3.91 -11.51 6.91
CA PHE A 44 -2.85 -11.36 7.91
C PHE A 44 -2.29 -12.70 8.37
N ARG A 45 -3.16 -13.67 8.68
CA ARG A 45 -2.74 -15.01 9.08
C ARG A 45 -1.89 -15.70 8.00
N ALA A 46 -2.22 -15.51 6.73
CA ALA A 46 -1.51 -16.12 5.60
C ALA A 46 -0.02 -15.79 5.55
N VAL A 47 0.41 -14.70 6.20
CA VAL A 47 1.83 -14.29 6.29
C VAL A 47 2.37 -14.29 7.73
N GLY A 48 1.61 -14.80 8.69
CA GLY A 48 2.01 -14.89 10.09
C GLY A 48 2.02 -13.54 10.82
N ILE A 49 1.16 -12.59 10.42
CA ILE A 49 0.84 -11.41 11.21
C ILE A 49 -0.18 -11.81 12.29
N THR A 50 0.09 -11.41 13.52
CA THR A 50 -0.78 -11.61 14.68
C THR A 50 -1.43 -10.30 15.10
N TRP A 51 -2.39 -10.37 16.00
CA TRP A 51 -2.99 -9.18 16.63
C TRP A 51 -3.42 -9.49 18.05
N SER A 52 -3.52 -8.45 18.84
CA SER A 52 -4.01 -8.49 20.21
C SER A 52 -4.95 -7.32 20.46
N SER A 53 -5.88 -7.49 21.36
CA SER A 53 -6.87 -6.50 21.76
C SER A 53 -6.93 -6.44 23.27
N SER A 54 -6.89 -5.25 23.86
CA SER A 54 -7.01 -5.07 25.32
C SER A 54 -8.39 -5.49 25.85
N GLY A 55 -9.43 -5.36 25.02
CA GLY A 55 -10.77 -5.82 25.34
C GLY A 55 -11.07 -7.25 24.90
N GLY A 56 -10.12 -7.95 24.24
CA GLY A 56 -10.33 -9.30 23.71
C GLY A 56 -11.41 -9.39 22.65
N CYS A 57 -11.61 -8.34 21.85
CA CYS A 57 -12.74 -8.22 20.92
C CYS A 57 -12.33 -7.53 19.61
N THR A 58 -13.24 -7.61 18.61
CA THR A 58 -13.04 -7.04 17.27
C THR A 58 -14.13 -6.04 16.87
N ASN A 59 -14.92 -5.55 17.83
CA ASN A 59 -16.00 -4.59 17.56
C ASN A 59 -15.43 -3.21 17.27
N ARG A 60 -15.67 -2.70 16.07
CA ARG A 60 -15.18 -1.40 15.60
C ARG A 60 -15.65 -0.21 16.44
N ASN A 61 -16.80 -0.33 17.11
CA ASN A 61 -17.38 0.74 17.91
C ASN A 61 -16.90 0.76 19.38
N ILE A 62 -15.93 -0.08 19.72
CA ILE A 62 -15.39 -0.21 21.08
C ILE A 62 -13.88 0.05 21.02
N SER A 63 -13.40 1.08 21.71
CA SER A 63 -12.01 1.54 21.66
C SER A 63 -10.97 0.59 22.28
N THR A 64 -11.41 -0.39 23.07
CA THR A 64 -10.55 -1.44 23.63
C THR A 64 -10.45 -2.68 22.75
N CYS A 65 -11.23 -2.75 21.65
CA CYS A 65 -11.13 -3.80 20.65
C CYS A 65 -10.00 -3.49 19.66
N THR A 66 -9.60 -4.50 18.88
CA THR A 66 -8.77 -4.31 17.69
C THR A 66 -9.56 -4.81 16.49
N SER A 67 -10.00 -3.90 15.65
CA SER A 67 -10.91 -4.18 14.55
C SER A 67 -10.23 -3.99 13.19
N PHE A 68 -10.60 -4.86 12.25
CA PHE A 68 -10.22 -4.72 10.83
C PHE A 68 -11.45 -4.50 9.93
N ALA A 69 -12.64 -4.37 10.53
CA ALA A 69 -13.85 -4.09 9.76
C ALA A 69 -13.74 -2.74 9.02
N GLN A 70 -13.97 -2.72 7.70
CA GLN A 70 -13.80 -1.55 6.85
C GLN A 70 -12.34 -1.06 6.68
N ILE A 71 -11.35 -1.90 6.95
CA ILE A 71 -9.95 -1.61 6.62
C ILE A 71 -9.77 -1.57 5.09
N ASN A 72 -8.91 -0.71 4.58
CA ASN A 72 -8.58 -0.71 3.16
C ASN A 72 -7.71 -1.93 2.81
N ASP A 73 -7.96 -2.52 1.66
CA ASP A 73 -7.13 -3.60 1.13
C ASP A 73 -5.64 -3.19 1.01
N THR A 74 -5.37 -1.96 0.57
CA THR A 74 -4.01 -1.39 0.48
C THR A 74 -3.31 -1.34 1.85
N THR A 75 -4.03 -1.07 2.94
CA THR A 75 -3.49 -1.11 4.30
C THR A 75 -3.08 -2.54 4.70
N VAL A 76 -3.92 -3.52 4.38
CA VAL A 76 -3.64 -4.93 4.64
C VAL A 76 -2.44 -5.42 3.82
N TYR A 77 -2.42 -5.11 2.52
CA TYR A 77 -1.29 -5.49 1.66
C TYR A 77 0.01 -4.77 2.03
N GLY A 78 -0.04 -3.50 2.42
CA GLY A 78 1.13 -2.76 2.90
C GLY A 78 1.71 -3.37 4.18
N ALA A 79 0.87 -3.77 5.14
CA ALA A 79 1.31 -4.47 6.35
C ALA A 79 1.93 -5.85 6.03
N ARG A 80 1.36 -6.59 5.08
CA ARG A 80 1.92 -7.85 4.60
C ARG A 80 3.27 -7.66 3.92
N THR A 81 3.42 -6.60 3.14
CA THR A 81 4.70 -6.23 2.52
C THR A 81 5.74 -5.92 3.58
N LEU A 82 5.41 -5.12 4.60
CA LEU A 82 6.31 -4.88 5.74
C LEU A 82 6.73 -6.18 6.41
N LYS A 83 5.79 -7.09 6.67
CA LYS A 83 6.06 -8.41 7.27
C LYS A 83 7.05 -9.23 6.44
N THR A 84 6.82 -9.34 5.14
CA THR A 84 7.64 -10.18 4.26
C THR A 84 9.01 -9.55 3.98
N ALA A 85 9.07 -8.24 3.79
CA ALA A 85 10.31 -7.53 3.50
C ALA A 85 11.24 -7.46 4.73
N SER A 86 10.68 -7.24 5.92
CA SER A 86 11.47 -7.19 7.16
C SER A 86 11.83 -8.57 7.72
N GLY A 87 11.03 -9.60 7.44
CA GLY A 87 11.14 -10.91 8.09
C GLY A 87 10.78 -10.89 9.58
N CYS A 88 10.39 -9.73 10.13
CA CYS A 88 10.15 -9.55 11.56
C CYS A 88 8.77 -10.07 12.01
N ALA A 89 8.62 -10.37 13.30
CA ALA A 89 7.31 -10.55 13.90
C ALA A 89 6.54 -9.21 13.85
N ILE A 90 5.29 -9.25 13.42
CA ILE A 90 4.35 -8.14 13.45
C ILE A 90 3.13 -8.56 14.27
N ASN A 91 2.81 -7.77 15.29
CA ASN A 91 1.58 -7.91 16.06
C ASN A 91 0.81 -6.59 15.99
N ILE A 92 -0.40 -6.62 15.43
CA ILE A 92 -1.26 -5.43 15.32
C ILE A 92 -1.98 -5.22 16.66
N THR A 93 -1.96 -3.99 17.15
CA THR A 93 -2.56 -3.58 18.43
C THR A 93 -3.68 -2.56 18.28
N GLY A 94 -3.82 -1.95 17.11
CA GLY A 94 -4.89 -1.02 16.75
C GLY A 94 -5.22 -1.14 15.26
N GLY A 95 -6.47 -1.02 14.93
CA GLY A 95 -6.98 -1.12 13.54
C GLY A 95 -8.01 -0.03 13.24
N THR A 96 -9.23 -0.41 12.93
CA THR A 96 -10.29 0.52 12.51
C THR A 96 -11.29 0.86 13.62
N GLU A 97 -11.04 0.46 14.87
CA GLU A 97 -11.90 0.77 15.99
C GLU A 97 -11.91 2.26 16.34
N THR A 98 -12.92 2.67 17.07
CA THR A 98 -13.04 4.04 17.60
C THR A 98 -11.96 4.31 18.66
N GLY A 99 -11.77 5.60 19.02
CA GLY A 99 -10.80 6.02 20.04
C GLY A 99 -9.53 6.64 19.47
N HIS A 100 -9.28 6.51 18.18
CA HIS A 100 -8.17 7.16 17.47
C HIS A 100 -8.55 8.53 16.91
N ALA A 101 -7.55 9.34 16.57
CA ALA A 101 -7.75 10.65 15.96
C ALA A 101 -8.50 10.54 14.61
N SER A 102 -9.41 11.48 14.38
CA SER A 102 -10.17 11.58 13.13
C SER A 102 -9.32 12.20 12.00
N GLY A 103 -9.77 12.02 10.76
CA GLY A 103 -9.13 12.60 9.57
C GLY A 103 -9.31 11.70 8.35
N THR A 104 -8.92 12.20 7.18
CA THR A 104 -9.03 11.47 5.90
C THR A 104 -8.27 10.13 5.98
N TYR A 105 -7.01 10.17 6.39
CA TYR A 105 -6.14 8.99 6.50
C TYR A 105 -6.10 8.47 7.94
N SER A 106 -7.28 8.25 8.55
CA SER A 106 -7.42 7.81 9.94
C SER A 106 -7.55 6.29 10.05
N HIS A 107 -7.45 5.79 11.28
CA HIS A 107 -7.81 4.42 11.65
C HIS A 107 -9.25 4.11 11.23
N TRP A 108 -10.20 4.95 11.63
CA TRP A 108 -11.61 4.79 11.27
C TRP A 108 -11.83 4.67 9.76
N ASN A 109 -11.10 5.40 8.95
CA ASN A 109 -11.19 5.33 7.49
C ASN A 109 -10.34 4.19 6.89
N GLY A 110 -9.74 3.34 7.72
CA GLY A 110 -9.07 2.12 7.31
C GLY A 110 -7.68 2.31 6.69
N TYR A 111 -7.06 3.48 6.88
CA TYR A 111 -5.74 3.78 6.35
C TYR A 111 -4.61 3.47 7.31
N LYS A 112 -4.91 3.18 8.58
CA LYS A 112 -3.91 3.01 9.62
C LYS A 112 -4.05 1.70 10.36
N ILE A 113 -2.90 1.23 10.87
CA ILE A 113 -2.80 0.22 11.91
C ILE A 113 -1.72 0.63 12.91
N ASP A 114 -1.90 0.24 14.15
CA ASP A 114 -0.84 0.26 15.16
C ASP A 114 -0.21 -1.12 15.26
N ILE A 115 1.12 -1.16 15.44
CA ILE A 115 1.83 -2.41 15.67
C ILE A 115 2.71 -2.32 16.90
N SER A 116 2.92 -3.46 17.56
CA SER A 116 3.85 -3.58 18.69
C SER A 116 5.26 -3.12 18.30
N LYS A 117 5.90 -2.40 19.22
CA LYS A 117 7.26 -1.84 19.03
C LYS A 117 8.34 -2.90 19.26
N TYR A 118 8.36 -3.95 18.43
CA TYR A 118 9.41 -4.95 18.50
C TYR A 118 10.73 -4.40 17.93
N THR A 119 11.84 -4.76 18.56
CA THR A 119 13.18 -4.30 18.17
C THR A 119 13.50 -4.60 16.70
N CYS A 120 13.13 -5.77 16.22
CA CYS A 120 13.39 -6.19 14.83
C CYS A 120 12.77 -5.23 13.82
N VAL A 121 11.46 -4.98 13.92
CA VAL A 121 10.76 -4.10 12.98
C VAL A 121 11.18 -2.64 13.15
N GLY A 122 11.48 -2.19 14.36
CA GLY A 122 12.03 -0.85 14.61
C GLY A 122 13.39 -0.65 13.93
N ASN A 123 14.29 -1.61 14.06
CA ASN A 123 15.59 -1.58 13.35
C ASN A 123 15.41 -1.58 11.83
N TYR A 124 14.47 -2.36 11.31
CA TYR A 124 14.15 -2.37 9.88
C TYR A 124 13.70 -0.98 9.41
N ILE A 125 12.75 -0.37 10.12
CA ILE A 125 12.24 0.97 9.80
C ILE A 125 13.38 2.00 9.82
N HIS A 126 14.20 2.00 10.85
CA HIS A 126 15.31 2.95 10.99
C HIS A 126 16.39 2.77 9.93
N THR A 127 16.60 1.55 9.45
CA THR A 127 17.66 1.23 8.47
C THR A 127 17.24 1.52 7.03
N TYR A 128 15.99 1.22 6.68
CA TYR A 128 15.56 1.21 5.27
C TYR A 128 14.63 2.35 4.89
N PHE A 129 14.06 3.09 5.88
CA PHE A 129 13.15 4.20 5.59
C PHE A 129 13.81 5.54 5.85
N THR A 130 13.35 6.56 5.15
CA THR A 130 13.90 7.91 5.28
C THR A 130 13.31 8.60 6.51
N ARG A 131 14.17 9.05 7.44
CA ARG A 131 13.76 9.92 8.54
C ARG A 131 13.22 11.24 7.97
N ILE A 132 12.02 11.64 8.38
CA ILE A 132 11.37 12.90 7.97
C ILE A 132 11.10 13.78 9.21
N ALA A 133 10.56 14.98 9.01
CA ALA A 133 10.18 15.87 10.11
C ALA A 133 9.23 15.14 11.10
N ASN A 134 9.29 15.51 12.35
CA ASN A 134 8.35 14.98 13.34
C ASN A 134 6.91 15.32 12.95
N ARG A 135 5.98 14.46 13.34
CA ARG A 135 4.54 14.74 13.26
C ARG A 135 4.20 15.99 14.10
N GLY A 136 3.10 16.66 13.80
CA GLY A 136 2.72 17.90 14.48
C GLY A 136 2.56 17.79 16.00
N ASP A 137 2.36 16.59 16.53
CA ASP A 137 2.34 16.27 17.97
C ASP A 137 3.72 15.91 18.56
N GLY A 138 4.78 16.02 17.75
CA GLY A 138 6.18 15.84 18.16
C GLY A 138 6.74 14.44 17.95
N TYR A 139 5.94 13.43 17.56
CA TYR A 139 6.44 12.07 17.36
C TYR A 139 7.35 11.95 16.14
N PRO A 140 8.49 11.23 16.26
CA PRO A 140 9.40 10.97 15.15
C PRO A 140 8.72 10.15 14.06
N GLN A 141 9.04 10.47 12.79
CA GLN A 141 8.45 9.78 11.63
C GLN A 141 9.50 9.31 10.64
N TRP A 142 9.18 8.20 9.98
CA TRP A 142 9.93 7.65 8.84
C TRP A 142 8.98 7.43 7.68
N ARG A 143 9.50 7.59 6.46
CA ARG A 143 8.76 7.37 5.22
C ARG A 143 9.40 6.24 4.41
N SER A 144 8.62 5.24 4.05
CA SER A 144 9.06 4.20 3.14
C SER A 144 9.21 4.73 1.71
N GLY A 145 9.91 3.98 0.85
CA GLY A 145 10.06 4.33 -0.57
C GLY A 145 8.73 4.47 -1.32
N SER A 146 7.69 3.81 -0.86
CA SER A 146 6.32 3.87 -1.38
C SER A 146 5.46 4.99 -0.79
N GLY A 147 6.02 5.80 0.13
CA GLY A 147 5.35 6.96 0.70
C GLY A 147 4.56 6.70 1.98
N ASN A 148 4.51 5.47 2.49
CA ASN A 148 3.84 5.17 3.76
C ASN A 148 4.60 5.78 4.92
N ILE A 149 3.89 6.26 5.94
CA ILE A 149 4.45 6.96 7.10
C ILE A 149 4.37 6.07 8.34
N TYR A 150 5.47 6.01 9.06
CA TYR A 150 5.66 5.25 10.28
C TYR A 150 6.00 6.22 11.41
N ALA A 151 5.07 6.45 12.32
CA ALA A 151 5.27 7.33 13.49
C ALA A 151 5.61 6.48 14.72
N ASP A 152 6.69 6.84 15.41
CA ASP A 152 7.10 6.22 16.66
C ASP A 152 6.39 6.91 17.83
N GLU A 153 5.30 6.33 18.32
CA GLU A 153 4.53 6.86 19.45
C GLU A 153 5.04 6.36 20.82
N GLY A 154 6.26 5.88 20.87
CA GLY A 154 6.89 5.42 22.11
C GLY A 154 6.50 3.99 22.48
N SER A 155 5.23 3.68 22.63
CA SER A 155 4.71 2.35 22.98
C SER A 155 4.44 1.45 21.76
N HIS A 156 4.16 2.04 20.61
CA HIS A 156 3.80 1.37 19.36
C HIS A 156 4.25 2.18 18.14
N TRP A 157 4.15 1.59 16.97
CA TRP A 157 4.24 2.27 15.68
C TRP A 157 2.84 2.54 15.16
N ASP A 158 2.46 3.81 14.94
CA ASP A 158 1.29 4.22 14.15
C ASP A 158 1.71 4.30 12.69
N ILE A 159 1.12 3.46 11.84
CA ILE A 159 1.49 3.36 10.44
C ILE A 159 0.34 3.81 9.55
N THR A 160 0.59 4.83 8.72
CA THR A 160 -0.36 5.28 7.71
C THR A 160 0.01 4.70 6.36
N TYR A 161 -0.88 3.90 5.79
CA TYR A 161 -0.77 3.37 4.44
C TYR A 161 -1.58 4.23 3.48
N TYR A 162 -0.89 4.92 2.60
CA TYR A 162 -1.53 5.66 1.54
C TYR A 162 -1.90 4.72 0.38
N ASN A 163 -2.55 5.22 -0.64
CA ASN A 163 -3.10 4.41 -1.73
C ASN A 163 -1.99 3.90 -2.69
N CYS A 164 -1.11 3.07 -2.21
CA CYS A 164 0.12 2.67 -2.90
C CYS A 164 0.11 1.23 -3.46
N GLY A 165 -1.06 0.58 -3.53
CA GLY A 165 -1.27 -0.65 -4.31
C GLY A 165 -0.35 -1.83 -3.99
N GLY A 166 0.14 -1.95 -2.75
CA GLY A 166 0.93 -3.11 -2.35
C GLY A 166 2.42 -2.83 -2.12
N CYS A 167 2.76 -1.60 -1.81
CA CYS A 167 4.09 -1.23 -1.35
C CYS A 167 4.40 -1.65 0.09
#